data_beb25906eea96b6315de1e3695ba54f6
#
_entry.id   beb25906eea96b6315de1e3695ba54f6
#
_cell.length_a   1.000
_cell.length_b   1.000
_cell.length_c   1.000
_cell.angle_alpha   90.00
_cell.angle_beta   90.00
_cell.angle_gamma   90.00
#
_symmetry.space_group_name_H-M   'P 1'
#
loop_
_entity.id
_entity.type
_entity.pdbx_description
1 polymer ?
#
loop_
_entity_poly.entity_id
_entity_poly.type
_entity_poly.pdbx_seq_one_letter_code
_entity_poly.pdbx_strand_id
1 'polypeptide(L)'
;MKHNQDAYGKQLLDEYLGNKKTSEIIERDDNLIGFGSDEGMYFTEYEQWSDLERQAIEKVRGKILDIGCGAGRHSLYLQAKGFDVTGIDNSNGAIKVCKLRGLKKALVRPIAEIDKFGKDSFETILMLGNNFGLFGGRKNARLILQNMAQITKANAQIIAGTLNPYQTKDEDHLQYHKLNRRRGRMGGQIRMRVRYGKIIGEWFDYLFVSTAEMEEILNDTDWQIKELLKSDDPNYIAVIEKK
;
A
#
# COMPACT_ATOMS: atom_id res chain seq x y z
N MET A 1 6.33 10.33 10.07
CA MET A 1 5.93 9.67 11.35
C MET A 1 6.97 9.97 12.41
N LYS A 2 6.58 10.28 13.66
CA LYS A 2 7.54 10.47 14.76
C LYS A 2 8.16 9.13 15.14
N HIS A 3 9.43 9.09 15.46
CA HIS A 3 10.16 7.84 15.74
C HIS A 3 9.55 7.01 16.89
N ASN A 4 8.96 7.66 17.88
CA ASN A 4 8.29 7.03 19.03
C ASN A 4 6.86 6.54 18.75
N GLN A 5 6.35 6.70 17.53
CA GLN A 5 5.01 6.29 17.10
C GLN A 5 5.05 5.33 15.90
N ASP A 6 6.24 4.90 15.49
CA ASP A 6 6.47 3.97 14.38
C ASP A 6 6.33 2.51 14.85
N ALA A 7 5.10 2.12 15.21
CA ALA A 7 4.78 0.78 15.69
C ALA A 7 5.04 -0.28 14.59
N TYR A 8 4.62 0.00 13.37
CA TYR A 8 4.84 -0.86 12.21
C TYR A 8 6.32 -1.09 11.92
N GLY A 9 7.10 -0.01 11.84
CA GLY A 9 8.54 -0.12 11.58
C GLY A 9 9.31 -0.80 12.71
N LYS A 10 8.87 -0.63 13.98
CA LYS A 10 9.47 -1.36 15.12
C LYS A 10 9.22 -2.85 15.01
N GLN A 11 8.01 -3.27 14.65
CA GLN A 11 7.67 -4.66 14.42
C GLN A 11 8.54 -5.27 13.32
N LEU A 12 8.62 -4.63 12.14
CA LEU A 12 9.46 -5.11 11.03
C LEU A 12 10.92 -5.24 11.44
N LEU A 13 11.44 -4.28 12.20
CA LEU A 13 12.83 -4.32 12.66
C LEU A 13 13.05 -5.47 13.65
N ASP A 14 12.13 -5.67 14.61
CA ASP A 14 12.23 -6.77 15.56
C ASP A 14 12.13 -8.13 14.89
N GLU A 15 11.25 -8.27 13.91
CA GLU A 15 11.11 -9.49 13.12
C GLU A 15 12.39 -9.77 12.32
N TYR A 16 12.95 -8.79 11.64
CA TYR A 16 14.21 -8.91 10.89
C TYR A 16 15.39 -9.32 11.79
N LEU A 17 15.44 -8.81 13.02
CA LEU A 17 16.50 -9.12 14.01
C LEU A 17 16.24 -10.40 14.80
N GLY A 18 15.15 -11.11 14.56
CA GLY A 18 14.74 -12.31 15.33
C GLY A 18 14.27 -12.02 16.76
N ASN A 19 13.85 -10.77 17.02
CA ASN A 19 13.42 -10.30 18.33
C ASN A 19 11.89 -10.14 18.46
N LYS A 20 11.13 -10.50 17.43
CA LYS A 20 9.66 -10.37 17.42
C LYS A 20 9.04 -11.25 18.51
N LYS A 21 8.29 -10.62 19.43
CA LYS A 21 7.63 -11.29 20.55
C LYS A 21 6.12 -11.32 20.43
N THR A 22 5.54 -10.46 19.61
CA THR A 22 4.08 -10.29 19.44
C THR A 22 3.79 -9.88 18.00
N SER A 23 2.54 -10.07 17.56
CA SER A 23 2.07 -9.47 16.31
C SER A 23 1.65 -8.02 16.53
N GLU A 24 1.66 -7.22 15.45
CA GLU A 24 1.02 -5.92 15.51
C GLU A 24 -0.49 -6.05 15.67
N ILE A 25 -1.05 -5.04 16.31
CA ILE A 25 -2.50 -4.90 16.50
C ILE A 25 -2.97 -3.75 15.63
N ILE A 26 -4.01 -3.99 14.86
CA ILE A 26 -4.74 -2.97 14.12
C ILE A 26 -5.98 -2.59 14.94
N GLU A 27 -6.08 -1.32 15.32
CA GLU A 27 -7.21 -0.77 16.04
C GLU A 27 -7.98 0.17 15.12
N ARG A 28 -9.28 -0.06 14.98
CA ARG A 28 -10.20 0.78 14.18
C ARG A 28 -10.92 1.77 15.11
N ASP A 29 -11.37 2.93 14.58
CA ASP A 29 -11.93 4.03 15.38
C ASP A 29 -13.32 3.74 15.99
N ASP A 30 -13.88 2.58 15.72
CA ASP A 30 -15.09 2.04 16.37
C ASP A 30 -14.76 0.96 17.44
N ASN A 31 -13.49 0.87 17.86
CA ASN A 31 -12.94 -0.05 18.82
C ASN A 31 -12.81 -1.52 18.35
N LEU A 32 -13.03 -1.81 17.07
CA LEU A 32 -12.67 -3.12 16.54
C LEU A 32 -11.16 -3.30 16.59
N ILE A 33 -10.73 -4.43 17.12
CA ILE A 33 -9.32 -4.80 17.22
C ILE A 33 -9.09 -6.05 16.39
N GLY A 34 -8.13 -5.97 15.48
CA GLY A 34 -7.65 -7.09 14.66
C GLY A 34 -6.16 -7.30 14.85
N PHE A 35 -5.69 -8.47 14.48
CA PHE A 35 -4.28 -8.70 14.32
C PHE A 35 -3.84 -8.25 12.93
N GLY A 36 -2.61 -7.78 12.82
CA GLY A 36 -2.00 -7.45 11.55
C GLY A 36 -1.65 -8.70 10.73
N SER A 37 -0.68 -8.56 9.85
CA SER A 37 -0.29 -9.63 8.94
C SER A 37 0.30 -10.84 9.67
N ASP A 38 0.17 -12.02 9.04
CA ASP A 38 0.76 -13.26 9.50
C ASP A 38 2.29 -13.14 9.65
N GLU A 39 2.85 -13.98 10.50
CA GLU A 39 4.28 -14.01 10.74
C GLU A 39 5.07 -14.26 9.45
N GLY A 40 6.11 -13.47 9.23
CA GLY A 40 6.97 -13.58 8.05
C GLY A 40 6.41 -12.98 6.77
N MET A 41 5.14 -12.59 6.69
CA MET A 41 4.50 -12.12 5.47
C MET A 41 5.28 -10.99 4.77
N TYR A 42 5.84 -10.06 5.55
CA TYR A 42 6.62 -8.94 5.00
C TYR A 42 8.00 -9.34 4.45
N PHE A 43 8.43 -10.58 4.71
CA PHE A 43 9.74 -11.12 4.32
C PHE A 43 9.66 -12.27 3.32
N THR A 44 8.44 -12.63 2.88
CA THR A 44 8.22 -13.69 1.90
C THR A 44 8.98 -13.45 0.59
N GLU A 45 9.47 -14.53 0.01
CA GLU A 45 10.12 -14.56 -1.31
C GLU A 45 9.08 -14.84 -2.41
N TYR A 46 9.46 -14.66 -3.67
CA TYR A 46 8.58 -14.76 -4.84
C TYR A 46 7.74 -16.06 -4.89
N GLU A 47 8.32 -17.18 -4.51
CA GLU A 47 7.68 -18.50 -4.51
C GLU A 47 6.54 -18.62 -3.50
N GLN A 48 6.55 -17.78 -2.46
CA GLN A 48 5.55 -17.75 -1.40
C GLN A 48 4.43 -16.72 -1.66
N TRP A 49 4.57 -15.91 -2.72
CA TRP A 49 3.55 -14.90 -3.04
C TRP A 49 2.33 -15.56 -3.67
N SER A 50 1.18 -14.89 -3.53
CA SER A 50 -0.05 -15.30 -4.21
C SER A 50 0.13 -15.27 -5.74
N ASP A 51 -0.66 -16.08 -6.44
CA ASP A 51 -0.69 -16.05 -7.91
C ASP A 51 -0.99 -14.65 -8.44
N LEU A 52 -1.86 -13.92 -7.73
CA LEU A 52 -2.23 -12.55 -8.06
C LEU A 52 -1.02 -11.60 -8.00
N GLU A 53 -0.21 -11.70 -6.93
CA GLU A 53 1.00 -10.88 -6.81
C GLU A 53 2.06 -11.26 -7.84
N ARG A 54 2.23 -12.57 -8.12
CA ARG A 54 3.16 -13.03 -9.15
C ARG A 54 2.78 -12.53 -10.55
N GLN A 55 1.50 -12.63 -10.93
CA GLN A 55 1.01 -12.07 -12.18
C GLN A 55 1.19 -10.56 -12.28
N ALA A 56 0.96 -9.84 -11.18
CA ALA A 56 1.09 -8.40 -11.14
C ALA A 56 2.55 -7.94 -11.29
N ILE A 57 3.49 -8.60 -10.60
CA ILE A 57 4.90 -8.21 -10.63
C ILE A 57 5.55 -8.43 -12.00
N GLU A 58 5.06 -9.38 -12.80
CA GLU A 58 5.52 -9.64 -14.17
C GLU A 58 5.13 -8.52 -15.16
N LYS A 59 4.15 -7.69 -14.81
CA LYS A 59 3.72 -6.56 -15.64
C LYS A 59 4.56 -5.29 -15.42
N VAL A 60 5.48 -5.32 -14.48
CA VAL A 60 6.37 -4.19 -14.15
C VAL A 60 7.33 -3.91 -15.30
N ARG A 61 7.57 -2.62 -15.59
CA ARG A 61 8.51 -2.18 -16.61
C ARG A 61 9.22 -0.89 -16.25
N GLY A 62 10.40 -0.71 -16.83
CA GLY A 62 11.20 0.52 -16.72
C GLY A 62 11.64 0.84 -15.29
N LYS A 63 11.71 2.11 -14.96
CA LYS A 63 12.08 2.60 -13.64
C LYS A 63 10.89 2.63 -12.71
N ILE A 64 11.07 2.12 -11.51
CA ILE A 64 9.98 1.76 -10.59
C ILE A 64 10.01 2.63 -9.33
N LEU A 65 8.83 3.12 -8.92
CA LEU A 65 8.59 3.66 -7.59
C LEU A 65 7.68 2.70 -6.82
N ASP A 66 8.19 2.04 -5.79
CA ASP A 66 7.45 1.15 -4.89
C ASP A 66 6.98 1.96 -3.67
N ILE A 67 5.67 2.20 -3.57
CA ILE A 67 5.04 3.04 -2.54
C ILE A 67 4.47 2.18 -1.43
N GLY A 68 4.92 2.45 -0.19
CA GLY A 68 4.63 1.60 0.96
C GLY A 68 5.42 0.29 0.89
N CYS A 69 6.72 0.39 0.59
CA CYS A 69 7.55 -0.78 0.31
C CYS A 69 7.77 -1.69 1.52
N GLY A 70 7.41 -1.26 2.74
CA GLY A 70 7.50 -2.06 3.97
C GLY A 70 8.91 -2.59 4.21
N ALA A 71 9.06 -3.91 4.34
CA ALA A 71 10.37 -4.58 4.46
C ALA A 71 11.10 -4.75 3.11
N GLY A 72 10.52 -4.26 2.00
CA GLY A 72 11.15 -4.23 0.68
C GLY A 72 11.03 -5.53 -0.11
N ARG A 73 10.11 -6.46 0.19
CA ARG A 73 10.05 -7.77 -0.46
C ARG A 73 9.93 -7.67 -1.99
N HIS A 74 9.03 -6.84 -2.51
CA HIS A 74 8.87 -6.62 -3.96
C HIS A 74 10.03 -5.81 -4.55
N SER A 75 10.44 -4.73 -3.88
CA SER A 75 11.56 -3.89 -4.30
C SER A 75 12.86 -4.67 -4.45
N LEU A 76 13.19 -5.56 -3.51
CA LEU A 76 14.40 -6.39 -3.53
C LEU A 76 14.36 -7.42 -4.67
N TYR A 77 13.21 -8.06 -4.87
CA TYR A 77 13.01 -8.98 -5.99
C TYR A 77 13.24 -8.28 -7.34
N LEU A 78 12.62 -7.12 -7.54
CA LEU A 78 12.76 -6.34 -8.77
C LEU A 78 14.19 -5.82 -8.95
N GLN A 79 14.84 -5.37 -7.87
CA GLN A 79 16.26 -4.99 -7.90
C GLN A 79 17.15 -6.18 -8.33
N ALA A 80 16.89 -7.37 -7.81
CA ALA A 80 17.62 -8.59 -8.20
C ALA A 80 17.40 -8.98 -9.68
N LYS A 81 16.23 -8.65 -10.24
CA LYS A 81 15.93 -8.79 -11.68
C LYS A 81 16.54 -7.69 -12.55
N GLY A 82 17.27 -6.74 -11.97
CA GLY A 82 17.98 -5.69 -12.71
C GLY A 82 17.20 -4.39 -12.91
N PHE A 83 16.02 -4.24 -12.33
CA PHE A 83 15.26 -2.99 -12.41
C PHE A 83 15.87 -1.88 -11.55
N ASP A 84 15.71 -0.63 -12.01
CA ASP A 84 15.99 0.57 -11.20
C ASP A 84 14.78 0.85 -10.30
N VAL A 85 14.84 0.41 -9.04
CA VAL A 85 13.75 0.52 -8.06
C VAL A 85 14.07 1.55 -7.01
N THR A 86 13.11 2.42 -6.72
CA THR A 86 13.12 3.30 -5.55
C THR A 86 11.95 2.91 -4.64
N GLY A 87 12.24 2.40 -3.44
CA GLY A 87 11.23 2.12 -2.42
C GLY A 87 11.02 3.33 -1.52
N ILE A 88 9.75 3.66 -1.24
CA ILE A 88 9.39 4.68 -0.24
C ILE A 88 8.43 4.12 0.79
N ASP A 89 8.59 4.58 2.02
CA ASP A 89 7.68 4.32 3.13
C ASP A 89 7.71 5.52 4.10
N ASN A 90 6.66 5.76 4.85
CA ASN A 90 6.65 6.79 5.88
C ASN A 90 7.25 6.30 7.20
N SER A 91 7.49 4.99 7.34
CA SER A 91 8.11 4.34 8.49
C SER A 91 9.64 4.37 8.41
N ASN A 92 10.27 4.96 9.41
CA ASN A 92 11.74 4.93 9.55
C ASN A 92 12.25 3.50 9.75
N GLY A 93 11.52 2.68 10.53
CA GLY A 93 11.90 1.30 10.80
C GLY A 93 11.82 0.43 9.55
N ALA A 94 10.78 0.56 8.74
CA ALA A 94 10.64 -0.13 7.47
C ALA A 94 11.81 0.20 6.52
N ILE A 95 12.11 1.46 6.32
CA ILE A 95 13.23 1.88 5.46
C ILE A 95 14.58 1.41 6.02
N LYS A 96 14.75 1.39 7.35
CA LYS A 96 15.96 0.80 7.96
C LYS A 96 16.09 -0.68 7.60
N VAL A 97 15.01 -1.46 7.68
CA VAL A 97 14.99 -2.87 7.28
C VAL A 97 15.29 -3.02 5.79
N CYS A 98 14.69 -2.23 4.91
CA CYS A 98 15.02 -2.25 3.48
C CYS A 98 16.51 -2.07 3.21
N LYS A 99 17.15 -1.11 3.90
CA LYS A 99 18.60 -0.86 3.77
C LYS A 99 19.44 -2.02 4.30
N LEU A 100 19.07 -2.58 5.46
CA LEU A 100 19.75 -3.75 6.03
C LEU A 100 19.65 -4.99 5.12
N ARG A 101 18.53 -5.13 4.38
CA ARG A 101 18.32 -6.18 3.37
C ARG A 101 19.00 -5.89 2.03
N GLY A 102 19.62 -4.71 1.84
CA GLY A 102 20.40 -4.38 0.64
C GLY A 102 19.63 -3.64 -0.45
N LEU A 103 18.45 -3.05 -0.17
CA LEU A 103 17.78 -2.19 -1.14
C LEU A 103 18.58 -0.91 -1.35
N LYS A 104 19.04 -0.66 -2.58
CA LYS A 104 19.95 0.44 -2.93
C LYS A 104 19.34 1.82 -2.77
N LYS A 105 18.04 1.96 -3.15
CA LYS A 105 17.31 3.24 -3.10
C LYS A 105 16.06 3.07 -2.22
N ALA A 106 16.20 3.31 -0.92
CA ALA A 106 15.12 3.27 0.06
C ALA A 106 15.06 4.60 0.82
N LEU A 107 13.92 5.28 0.77
CA LEU A 107 13.73 6.62 1.29
C LEU A 107 12.54 6.69 2.26
N VAL A 108 12.74 7.33 3.40
CA VAL A 108 11.62 7.72 4.27
C VAL A 108 10.88 8.86 3.59
N ARG A 109 9.73 8.56 3.02
CA ARG A 109 8.89 9.54 2.32
C ARG A 109 7.43 9.12 2.33
N PRO A 110 6.53 9.96 2.87
CA PRO A 110 5.09 9.74 2.76
C PRO A 110 4.62 9.82 1.31
N ILE A 111 3.56 9.08 0.96
CA ILE A 111 2.92 9.16 -0.36
C ILE A 111 2.48 10.59 -0.71
N ALA A 112 2.10 11.39 0.28
CA ALA A 112 1.71 12.80 0.09
C ALA A 112 2.85 13.70 -0.41
N GLU A 113 4.10 13.24 -0.39
CA GLU A 113 5.30 13.99 -0.79
C GLU A 113 5.95 13.44 -2.08
N ILE A 114 5.21 12.70 -2.88
CA ILE A 114 5.73 12.13 -4.14
C ILE A 114 6.01 13.21 -5.20
N ASP A 115 5.36 14.36 -5.12
CA ASP A 115 5.62 15.54 -5.94
C ASP A 115 7.06 16.07 -5.83
N LYS A 116 7.79 15.67 -4.78
CA LYS A 116 9.23 15.96 -4.63
C LYS A 116 10.14 15.14 -5.55
N PHE A 117 9.62 14.16 -6.28
CA PHE A 117 10.36 13.50 -7.36
C PHE A 117 10.33 14.35 -8.63
N GLY A 118 11.39 14.20 -9.46
CA GLY A 118 11.45 14.90 -10.75
C GLY A 118 10.35 14.44 -11.71
N LYS A 119 9.98 15.32 -12.65
CA LYS A 119 9.05 14.99 -13.73
C LYS A 119 9.55 13.80 -14.55
N ASP A 120 8.63 13.03 -15.09
CA ASP A 120 8.90 11.91 -16.02
C ASP A 120 9.95 10.90 -15.51
N SER A 121 10.01 10.73 -14.17
CA SER A 121 11.04 9.93 -13.52
C SER A 121 10.76 8.43 -13.54
N PHE A 122 9.51 8.00 -13.61
CA PHE A 122 9.13 6.60 -13.43
C PHE A 122 8.23 6.09 -14.57
N GLU A 123 8.38 4.80 -14.92
CA GLU A 123 7.50 4.08 -15.84
C GLU A 123 6.48 3.20 -15.10
N THR A 124 6.81 2.73 -13.90
CA THR A 124 5.87 1.96 -13.07
C THR A 124 5.82 2.53 -11.66
N ILE A 125 4.60 2.76 -11.16
CA ILE A 125 4.31 2.93 -9.74
C ILE A 125 3.75 1.60 -9.24
N LEU A 126 4.36 1.04 -8.19
CA LEU A 126 3.94 -0.20 -7.56
C LEU A 126 3.31 0.10 -6.20
N MET A 127 2.13 -0.47 -5.95
CA MET A 127 1.36 -0.31 -4.73
C MET A 127 0.70 -1.66 -4.34
N LEU A 128 1.52 -2.71 -4.19
CA LEU A 128 1.04 -4.05 -3.79
C LEU A 128 0.80 -4.14 -2.28
N GLY A 129 0.20 -5.24 -1.82
CA GLY A 129 -0.14 -5.44 -0.40
C GLY A 129 -1.26 -4.51 0.08
N ASN A 130 -2.27 -4.30 -0.77
CA ASN A 130 -3.42 -3.40 -0.52
C ASN A 130 -3.06 -1.91 -0.44
N ASN A 131 -1.89 -1.50 -0.92
CA ASN A 131 -1.39 -0.12 -0.78
C ASN A 131 -2.17 0.94 -1.58
N PHE A 132 -3.17 0.58 -2.41
CA PHE A 132 -4.18 1.54 -2.86
C PHE A 132 -4.84 2.24 -1.65
N GLY A 133 -4.91 1.54 -0.53
CA GLY A 133 -5.42 2.06 0.73
C GLY A 133 -4.68 3.29 1.27
N LEU A 134 -3.40 3.49 0.91
CA LEU A 134 -2.60 4.64 1.33
C LEU A 134 -3.15 5.99 0.82
N PHE A 135 -4.03 5.96 -0.17
CA PHE A 135 -4.77 7.16 -0.57
C PHE A 135 -5.69 7.70 0.52
N GLY A 136 -6.14 6.88 1.47
CA GLY A 136 -6.90 7.28 2.65
C GLY A 136 -8.33 7.77 2.39
N GLY A 137 -8.68 8.21 1.17
CA GLY A 137 -10.00 8.66 0.79
C GLY A 137 -10.06 9.28 -0.59
N ARG A 138 -11.26 9.42 -1.17
CA ARG A 138 -11.50 9.85 -2.57
C ARG A 138 -10.79 11.16 -2.94
N LYS A 139 -10.94 12.20 -2.12
CA LYS A 139 -10.37 13.52 -2.41
C LYS A 139 -8.84 13.47 -2.45
N ASN A 140 -8.24 12.80 -1.48
CA ASN A 140 -6.79 12.66 -1.38
C ASN A 140 -6.24 11.76 -2.49
N ALA A 141 -6.96 10.69 -2.86
CA ALA A 141 -6.61 9.83 -3.98
C ALA A 141 -6.45 10.62 -5.28
N ARG A 142 -7.42 11.47 -5.63
CA ARG A 142 -7.36 12.31 -6.83
C ARG A 142 -6.15 13.24 -6.85
N LEU A 143 -5.87 13.90 -5.72
CA LEU A 143 -4.70 14.78 -5.60
C LEU A 143 -3.39 14.02 -5.81
N ILE A 144 -3.24 12.86 -5.16
CA ILE A 144 -2.04 12.05 -5.27
C ILE A 144 -1.89 11.48 -6.69
N LEU A 145 -2.99 11.03 -7.32
CA LEU A 145 -2.98 10.55 -8.71
C LEU A 145 -2.56 11.63 -9.70
N GLN A 146 -2.95 12.90 -9.48
CA GLN A 146 -2.45 14.04 -10.26
C GLN A 146 -0.94 14.22 -10.09
N ASN A 147 -0.42 14.13 -8.87
CA ASN A 147 1.02 14.18 -8.61
C ASN A 147 1.75 12.98 -9.24
N MET A 148 1.16 11.77 -9.19
CA MET A 148 1.70 10.61 -9.88
C MET A 148 1.81 10.84 -11.40
N ALA A 149 0.82 11.49 -12.01
CA ALA A 149 0.88 11.81 -13.44
C ALA A 149 2.05 12.73 -13.80
N GLN A 150 2.42 13.65 -12.89
CA GLN A 150 3.54 14.57 -13.13
C GLN A 150 4.92 13.91 -13.02
N ILE A 151 5.08 12.95 -12.10
CA ILE A 151 6.37 12.28 -11.87
C ILE A 151 6.59 11.07 -12.77
N THR A 152 5.61 10.71 -13.58
CA THR A 152 5.66 9.52 -14.44
C THR A 152 5.66 9.88 -15.93
N LYS A 153 6.32 9.05 -16.74
CA LYS A 153 6.35 9.18 -18.20
C LYS A 153 4.97 9.01 -18.82
N ALA A 154 4.84 9.41 -20.09
CA ALA A 154 3.57 9.34 -20.83
C ALA A 154 2.99 7.92 -20.90
N ASN A 155 3.84 6.90 -21.05
CA ASN A 155 3.43 5.50 -21.13
C ASN A 155 3.47 4.77 -19.78
N ALA A 156 3.43 5.49 -18.68
CA ALA A 156 3.53 4.90 -17.35
C ALA A 156 2.28 4.12 -16.94
N GLN A 157 2.47 3.27 -15.94
CA GLN A 157 1.40 2.50 -15.31
C GLN A 157 1.49 2.55 -13.78
N ILE A 158 0.35 2.33 -13.13
CA ILE A 158 0.25 2.05 -11.70
C ILE A 158 -0.24 0.62 -11.56
N ILE A 159 0.43 -0.20 -10.75
CA ILE A 159 0.01 -1.56 -10.40
C ILE A 159 -0.38 -1.51 -8.93
N ALA A 160 -1.67 -1.53 -8.64
CA ALA A 160 -2.19 -1.29 -7.29
C ALA A 160 -3.09 -2.41 -6.80
N GLY A 161 -2.74 -2.98 -5.64
CA GLY A 161 -3.54 -3.97 -4.94
C GLY A 161 -4.52 -3.31 -3.96
N THR A 162 -5.72 -3.88 -3.85
CA THR A 162 -6.73 -3.57 -2.85
C THR A 162 -7.69 -4.76 -2.70
N LEU A 163 -8.69 -4.64 -1.84
CA LEU A 163 -9.79 -5.58 -1.74
C LEU A 163 -11.13 -4.87 -1.93
N ASN A 164 -12.13 -5.63 -2.39
CA ASN A 164 -13.51 -5.16 -2.43
C ASN A 164 -14.13 -5.25 -1.03
N PRO A 165 -14.34 -4.13 -0.31
CA PRO A 165 -14.81 -4.16 1.07
C PRO A 165 -16.25 -4.67 1.21
N TYR A 166 -17.00 -4.72 0.11
CA TYR A 166 -18.41 -5.15 0.13
C TYR A 166 -18.62 -6.66 -0.02
N GLN A 167 -17.54 -7.41 -0.31
CA GLN A 167 -17.54 -8.87 -0.31
C GLN A 167 -17.28 -9.44 1.10
N THR A 168 -18.00 -8.92 2.09
CA THR A 168 -17.94 -9.39 3.47
C THR A 168 -19.33 -9.77 3.96
N LYS A 169 -19.37 -10.74 4.88
CA LYS A 169 -20.60 -11.11 5.64
C LYS A 169 -20.46 -10.74 7.12
N ASP A 170 -19.34 -10.18 7.51
CA ASP A 170 -19.05 -9.77 8.87
C ASP A 170 -19.88 -8.54 9.25
N GLU A 171 -20.71 -8.68 10.29
CA GLU A 171 -21.63 -7.64 10.75
C GLU A 171 -20.93 -6.37 11.22
N ASP A 172 -19.76 -6.48 11.86
CA ASP A 172 -18.99 -5.32 12.32
C ASP A 172 -18.46 -4.52 11.14
N HIS A 173 -18.06 -5.19 10.06
CA HIS A 173 -17.67 -4.51 8.82
C HIS A 173 -18.88 -3.86 8.14
N LEU A 174 -20.01 -4.55 8.03
CA LEU A 174 -21.23 -4.01 7.42
C LEU A 174 -21.76 -2.79 8.18
N GLN A 175 -21.73 -2.81 9.51
CA GLN A 175 -22.11 -1.67 10.35
C GLN A 175 -21.15 -0.50 10.17
N TYR A 176 -19.86 -0.77 10.09
CA TYR A 176 -18.86 0.28 9.86
C TYR A 176 -19.03 0.94 8.48
N HIS A 177 -19.37 0.18 7.43
CA HIS A 177 -19.71 0.75 6.13
C HIS A 177 -20.91 1.70 6.21
N LYS A 178 -21.96 1.32 6.97
CA LYS A 178 -23.14 2.19 7.19
C LYS A 178 -22.74 3.46 7.96
N LEU A 179 -21.91 3.33 8.99
CA LEU A 179 -21.40 4.46 9.77
C LEU A 179 -20.58 5.43 8.90
N ASN A 180 -19.67 4.91 8.05
CA ASN A 180 -18.89 5.73 7.13
C ASN A 180 -19.76 6.51 6.16
N ARG A 181 -20.77 5.88 5.55
CA ARG A 181 -21.71 6.57 4.64
C ARG A 181 -22.48 7.69 5.36
N ARG A 182 -22.92 7.49 6.60
CA ARG A 182 -23.54 8.53 7.43
C ARG A 182 -22.61 9.70 7.71
N ARG A 183 -21.30 9.45 7.80
CA ARG A 183 -20.24 10.47 7.97
C ARG A 183 -19.81 11.13 6.66
N GLY A 184 -20.45 10.80 5.52
CA GLY A 184 -20.06 11.28 4.19
C GLY A 184 -18.76 10.69 3.65
N ARG A 185 -18.34 9.54 4.18
CA ARG A 185 -17.15 8.78 3.75
C ARG A 185 -17.53 7.64 2.80
N MET A 186 -16.54 7.14 2.06
CA MET A 186 -16.69 5.88 1.32
C MET A 186 -16.86 4.72 2.31
N GLY A 187 -17.66 3.72 1.94
CA GLY A 187 -17.93 2.57 2.84
C GLY A 187 -16.66 1.88 3.31
N GLY A 188 -15.71 1.64 2.41
CA GLY A 188 -14.43 1.00 2.72
C GLY A 188 -13.34 1.92 3.24
N GLN A 189 -13.63 3.19 3.57
CA GLN A 189 -12.66 4.11 4.17
C GLN A 189 -12.51 3.82 5.67
N ILE A 190 -11.41 3.21 6.08
CA ILE A 190 -11.13 2.83 7.45
C ILE A 190 -10.26 3.87 8.12
N ARG A 191 -10.63 4.28 9.35
CA ARG A 191 -9.73 5.05 10.21
C ARG A 191 -9.15 4.12 11.26
N MET A 192 -7.82 3.97 11.23
CA MET A 192 -7.13 2.97 12.04
C MET A 192 -5.79 3.47 12.56
N ARG A 193 -5.23 2.73 13.51
CA ARG A 193 -3.85 2.87 13.98
C ARG A 193 -3.21 1.51 14.22
N VAL A 194 -1.89 1.48 14.14
CA VAL A 194 -1.10 0.28 14.44
C VAL A 194 -0.53 0.39 15.85
N ARG A 195 -0.56 -0.72 16.59
CA ARG A 195 0.07 -0.85 17.91
C ARG A 195 1.04 -2.02 17.88
N TYR A 196 2.19 -1.86 18.53
CA TYR A 196 3.15 -2.93 18.70
C TYR A 196 3.90 -2.79 20.03
N GLY A 197 3.78 -3.78 20.90
CA GLY A 197 4.31 -3.70 22.25
C GLY A 197 3.74 -2.48 23.01
N LYS A 198 4.60 -1.55 23.42
CA LYS A 198 4.21 -0.31 24.09
C LYS A 198 4.02 0.88 23.14
N ILE A 199 4.32 0.70 21.85
CA ILE A 199 4.24 1.77 20.87
C ILE A 199 2.83 1.82 20.29
N ILE A 200 2.24 3.01 20.28
CA ILE A 200 0.94 3.29 19.70
C ILE A 200 1.15 4.31 18.58
N GLY A 201 0.82 3.91 17.34
CA GLY A 201 0.88 4.75 16.16
C GLY A 201 -0.19 5.84 16.16
N GLU A 202 -0.01 6.81 15.27
CA GLU A 202 -1.03 7.83 15.00
C GLU A 202 -2.21 7.23 14.23
N TRP A 203 -3.39 7.83 14.40
CA TRP A 203 -4.56 7.51 13.61
C TRP A 203 -4.38 7.97 12.16
N PHE A 204 -4.67 7.10 11.20
CA PHE A 204 -4.67 7.42 9.77
C PHE A 204 -5.87 6.80 9.05
N ASP A 205 -6.24 7.38 7.92
CA ASP A 205 -7.28 6.84 7.06
C ASP A 205 -6.64 5.88 6.04
N TYR A 206 -7.33 4.78 5.76
CA TYR A 206 -6.95 3.76 4.78
C TYR A 206 -8.16 3.39 3.95
N LEU A 207 -8.01 3.19 2.64
CA LEU A 207 -9.12 3.08 1.72
C LEU A 207 -9.14 1.74 0.98
N PHE A 208 -10.15 0.93 1.27
CA PHE A 208 -10.51 -0.19 0.42
C PHE A 208 -11.62 0.21 -0.54
N VAL A 209 -11.60 -0.29 -1.78
CA VAL A 209 -12.56 0.09 -2.81
C VAL A 209 -13.03 -1.10 -3.64
N SER A 210 -14.28 -1.07 -4.07
CA SER A 210 -14.76 -1.91 -5.16
C SER A 210 -14.16 -1.43 -6.50
N THR A 211 -14.22 -2.26 -7.53
CA THR A 211 -13.78 -1.88 -8.88
C THR A 211 -14.52 -0.65 -9.40
N ALA A 212 -15.82 -0.56 -9.17
CA ALA A 212 -16.65 0.60 -9.57
C ALA A 212 -16.22 1.89 -8.84
N GLU A 213 -15.93 1.82 -7.53
CA GLU A 213 -15.43 2.98 -6.79
C GLU A 213 -14.02 3.39 -7.23
N MET A 214 -13.17 2.43 -7.62
CA MET A 214 -11.86 2.74 -8.20
C MET A 214 -12.03 3.48 -9.54
N GLU A 215 -12.92 3.01 -10.43
CA GLU A 215 -13.24 3.71 -11.69
C GLU A 215 -13.73 5.14 -11.44
N GLU A 216 -14.65 5.35 -10.48
CA GLU A 216 -15.12 6.68 -10.10
C GLU A 216 -14.01 7.60 -9.59
N ILE A 217 -13.02 7.06 -8.86
CA ILE A 217 -11.87 7.84 -8.39
C ILE A 217 -11.00 8.26 -9.58
N LEU A 218 -10.81 7.37 -10.55
CA LEU A 218 -9.94 7.57 -11.71
C LEU A 218 -10.59 8.47 -12.79
N ASN A 219 -11.92 8.55 -12.87
CA ASN A 219 -12.63 9.26 -13.94
C ASN A 219 -12.18 10.72 -14.10
N ASP A 220 -11.91 11.43 -13.00
CA ASP A 220 -11.50 12.83 -13.01
C ASP A 220 -9.96 13.00 -12.94
N THR A 221 -9.21 11.99 -13.41
CA THR A 221 -7.74 11.98 -13.42
C THR A 221 -7.21 11.58 -14.80
N ASP A 222 -5.90 11.66 -14.98
CA ASP A 222 -5.19 11.21 -16.19
C ASP A 222 -5.04 9.69 -16.28
N TRP A 223 -5.77 8.93 -15.48
CA TRP A 223 -5.61 7.50 -15.31
C TRP A 223 -6.89 6.73 -15.63
N GLN A 224 -6.75 5.52 -16.16
CA GLN A 224 -7.84 4.57 -16.42
C GLN A 224 -7.41 3.15 -16.09
N ILE A 225 -8.37 2.29 -15.73
CA ILE A 225 -8.10 0.87 -15.56
C ILE A 225 -7.89 0.24 -16.95
N LYS A 226 -6.74 -0.40 -17.13
CA LYS A 226 -6.42 -1.20 -18.30
C LYS A 226 -6.82 -2.66 -18.11
N GLU A 227 -6.53 -3.19 -16.93
CA GLU A 227 -6.72 -4.62 -16.63
C GLU A 227 -6.99 -4.80 -15.13
N LEU A 228 -7.83 -5.78 -14.81
CA LEU A 228 -8.09 -6.22 -13.45
C LEU A 228 -7.66 -7.67 -13.31
N LEU A 229 -6.67 -7.91 -12.45
CA LEU A 229 -6.30 -9.24 -11.99
C LEU A 229 -7.15 -9.55 -10.76
N LYS A 230 -7.90 -10.64 -10.80
CA LYS A 230 -8.84 -11.05 -9.74
C LYS A 230 -8.55 -12.47 -9.29
N SER A 231 -8.86 -12.74 -8.03
CA SER A 231 -8.92 -14.07 -7.43
C SER A 231 -10.34 -14.37 -6.96
N ASP A 232 -10.55 -15.57 -6.40
CA ASP A 232 -11.84 -15.97 -5.84
C ASP A 232 -12.15 -15.25 -4.52
N ASP A 233 -11.15 -14.67 -3.87
CA ASP A 233 -11.28 -13.86 -2.66
C ASP A 233 -11.56 -12.38 -2.98
N PRO A 234 -11.84 -11.53 -1.99
CA PRO A 234 -12.10 -10.11 -2.20
C PRO A 234 -10.93 -9.30 -2.78
N ASN A 235 -9.69 -9.84 -2.77
CA ASN A 235 -8.50 -9.12 -3.24
C ASN A 235 -8.47 -9.04 -4.76
N TYR A 236 -7.99 -7.91 -5.26
CA TYR A 236 -7.69 -7.73 -6.68
C TYR A 236 -6.54 -6.75 -6.88
N ILE A 237 -5.91 -6.81 -8.04
CA ILE A 237 -4.87 -5.87 -8.46
C ILE A 237 -5.32 -5.21 -9.76
N ALA A 238 -5.29 -3.89 -9.78
CA ALA A 238 -5.55 -3.12 -10.98
C ALA A 238 -4.24 -2.70 -11.65
N VAL A 239 -4.15 -2.95 -12.96
CA VAL A 239 -3.17 -2.30 -13.82
C VAL A 239 -3.84 -1.07 -14.41
N ILE A 240 -3.34 0.10 -14.05
CA ILE A 240 -3.90 1.40 -14.38
C ILE A 240 -2.88 2.08 -15.31
N GLU A 241 -3.32 2.62 -16.42
CA GLU A 241 -2.46 3.33 -17.38
C GLU A 241 -2.88 4.80 -17.54
N LYS A 242 -2.00 5.62 -18.06
CA LYS A 242 -2.36 6.98 -18.46
C LYS A 242 -3.33 6.95 -19.65
N LYS A 243 -4.30 7.87 -19.63
CA LYS A 243 -5.22 8.15 -20.75
C LYS A 243 -4.49 8.74 -21.93
#